data_7e1d9ad1a83f9f424883d5e159396720
#
_entry.id   7e1d9ad1a83f9f424883d5e159396720
#
_cell.length_a   1.000
_cell.length_b   1.000
_cell.length_c   1.000
_cell.angle_alpha   90.00
_cell.angle_beta   90.00
_cell.angle_gamma   90.00
#
_symmetry.space_group_name_H-M   'P 1'
#
loop_
_entity.id
_entity.type
_entity.pdbx_description
1 polymer ?
#
loop_
_entity_poly.entity_id
_entity_poly.type
_entity_poly.pdbx_seq_one_letter_code
_entity_poly.pdbx_strand_id
1 'polypeptide(L)'
;MYRTDLHERLRAMRVKHLIFTGCTTSICVESTVRDAMFRDYQCVLLGDCMSEPIGGDLARSNHEASLLTVQTLLGWVSDSASFLKAVA
;
A
#
# COMPACT_ATOMS: atom_id res chain seq x y z
N MET A 1 2.30 -1.64 -11.21
CA MET A 1 3.37 -0.91 -11.90
C MET A 1 4.13 -1.77 -12.90
N TYR A 2 4.30 -3.03 -12.59
CA TYR A 2 5.09 -3.96 -13.41
C TYR A 2 4.53 -4.06 -14.83
N ARG A 3 5.39 -3.85 -15.82
CA ARG A 3 5.07 -3.90 -17.26
C ARG A 3 3.93 -2.95 -17.69
N THR A 4 3.77 -1.84 -16.96
CA THR A 4 2.83 -0.77 -17.34
C THR A 4 3.61 0.53 -17.50
N ASP A 5 2.95 1.55 -18.03
CA ASP A 5 3.52 2.89 -18.13
C ASP A 5 3.22 3.76 -16.90
N LEU A 6 2.70 3.16 -15.83
CA LEU A 6 2.28 3.90 -14.64
C LEU A 6 3.45 4.68 -14.01
N HIS A 7 4.59 4.05 -13.87
CA HIS A 7 5.77 4.70 -13.30
C HIS A 7 6.18 5.94 -14.10
N GLU A 8 6.24 5.83 -15.42
CA GLU A 8 6.59 6.95 -16.30
C GLU A 8 5.58 8.08 -16.18
N ARG A 9 4.29 7.77 -16.09
CA ARG A 9 3.23 8.77 -15.92
C ARG A 9 3.33 9.48 -14.58
N LEU A 10 3.53 8.74 -13.50
CA LEU A 10 3.68 9.32 -12.17
C LEU A 10 4.95 10.18 -12.09
N ARG A 11 6.02 9.73 -12.70
CA ARG A 11 7.27 10.46 -12.74
C ARG A 11 7.13 11.79 -13.51
N ALA A 12 6.42 11.77 -14.63
CA ALA A 12 6.12 12.98 -15.39
C ALA A 12 5.29 13.98 -14.59
N MET A 13 4.43 13.51 -13.70
CA MET A 13 3.64 14.33 -12.78
C MET A 13 4.42 14.74 -11.53
N ARG A 14 5.65 14.31 -11.38
CA ARG A 14 6.52 14.57 -10.23
C ARG A 14 5.93 14.06 -8.91
N VAL A 15 5.23 12.94 -8.97
CA VAL A 15 4.65 12.28 -7.79
C VAL A 15 5.76 11.54 -7.06
N LYS A 16 5.84 11.72 -5.74
CA LYS A 16 6.81 11.02 -4.87
C LYS A 16 6.13 10.19 -3.79
N HIS A 17 4.89 10.49 -3.47
CA HIS A 17 4.13 9.80 -2.43
C HIS A 17 2.93 9.12 -3.08
N LEU A 18 2.71 7.87 -2.69
CA LEU A 18 1.57 7.07 -3.19
C LEU A 18 0.74 6.60 -2.01
N ILE A 19 -0.56 6.77 -2.13
CA ILE A 19 -1.53 6.28 -1.15
C ILE A 19 -2.17 5.03 -1.74
N PHE A 20 -2.08 3.91 -1.01
CA PHE A 20 -2.56 2.62 -1.48
C PHE A 20 -3.85 2.21 -0.79
N THR A 21 -4.80 1.76 -1.60
CA THR A 21 -6.05 1.14 -1.17
C THR A 21 -6.33 -0.04 -2.09
N GLY A 22 -7.35 -0.81 -1.79
CA GLY A 22 -7.83 -1.87 -2.69
C GLY A 22 -7.68 -3.28 -2.12
N CYS A 23 -7.60 -4.24 -3.00
CA CYS A 23 -7.47 -5.66 -2.67
C CYS A 23 -6.61 -6.35 -3.74
N THR A 24 -6.01 -7.45 -3.44
CA THR A 24 -5.92 -8.15 -2.16
C THR A 24 -4.65 -7.71 -1.43
N THR A 25 -4.74 -7.49 -0.13
CA THR A 25 -3.65 -6.88 0.65
C THR A 25 -2.31 -7.59 0.45
N SER A 26 -2.26 -8.91 0.63
CA SER A 26 -1.01 -9.67 0.56
C SER A 26 -0.60 -10.05 -0.86
N ILE A 27 -1.38 -9.75 -1.86
CA ILE A 27 -1.12 -10.14 -3.25
C ILE A 27 -0.89 -8.90 -4.11
N CYS A 28 -1.95 -8.33 -4.68
CA CYS A 28 -1.82 -7.21 -5.62
C CYS A 28 -1.29 -5.96 -4.94
N VAL A 29 -1.79 -5.64 -3.76
CA VAL A 29 -1.39 -4.43 -3.05
C VAL A 29 0.07 -4.53 -2.60
N GLU A 30 0.43 -5.58 -1.87
CA GLU A 30 1.80 -5.73 -1.37
C GLU A 30 2.81 -5.81 -2.52
N SER A 31 2.49 -6.51 -3.61
CA SER A 31 3.37 -6.60 -4.78
C SER A 31 3.61 -5.23 -5.41
N THR A 32 2.54 -4.42 -5.53
CA THR A 32 2.66 -3.07 -6.09
C THR A 32 3.44 -2.15 -5.15
N VAL A 33 3.21 -2.26 -3.85
CA VAL A 33 3.96 -1.49 -2.84
C VAL A 33 5.46 -1.80 -2.93
N ARG A 34 5.83 -3.06 -3.05
CA ARG A 34 7.23 -3.45 -3.17
C ARG A 34 7.87 -2.87 -4.44
N ASP A 35 7.18 -2.94 -5.56
CA ASP A 35 7.67 -2.36 -6.81
C ASP A 35 7.81 -0.82 -6.68
N ALA A 36 6.82 -0.16 -6.08
CA ALA A 36 6.87 1.28 -5.87
C ALA A 36 8.01 1.67 -4.92
N MET A 37 8.20 0.93 -3.84
CA MET A 37 9.29 1.18 -2.89
C MET A 37 10.66 1.04 -3.56
N PHE A 38 10.84 0.03 -4.41
CA PHE A 38 12.07 -0.14 -5.16
C PHE A 38 12.32 0.97 -6.17
N ARG A 39 11.29 1.72 -6.53
CA ARG A 39 11.39 2.88 -7.43
C ARG A 39 11.41 4.21 -6.67
N ASP A 40 11.67 4.15 -5.37
CA ASP A 40 11.84 5.30 -4.48
C ASP A 40 10.58 6.11 -4.19
N TYR A 41 9.39 5.54 -4.40
CA TYR A 41 8.17 6.16 -3.93
C TYR A 41 8.03 5.96 -2.42
N GLN A 42 7.48 6.96 -1.75
CA GLN A 42 7.09 6.84 -0.37
C GLN A 42 5.65 6.34 -0.31
N CYS A 43 5.46 5.16 0.26
CA CYS A 43 4.20 4.44 0.21
C CYS A 43 3.47 4.53 1.54
N VAL A 44 2.21 4.96 1.50
CA VAL A 44 1.32 4.99 2.65
C VAL A 44 0.12 4.10 2.35
N LEU A 45 -0.14 3.12 3.19
CA LEU A 45 -1.26 2.21 3.05
C LEU A 45 -2.38 2.61 4.01
N LEU A 46 -3.60 2.65 3.51
CA LEU A 46 -4.79 2.85 4.34
C LEU A 46 -5.36 1.48 4.70
N GLY A 47 -5.01 0.98 5.88
CA GLY A 47 -5.31 -0.39 6.28
C GLY A 47 -6.80 -0.72 6.33
N ASP A 48 -7.65 0.25 6.63
CA ASP A 48 -9.11 0.08 6.63
C ASP A 48 -9.74 0.16 5.24
N CYS A 49 -8.96 0.52 4.22
CA CYS A 49 -9.41 0.60 2.82
C CYS A 49 -8.86 -0.55 1.97
N MET A 50 -8.49 -1.64 2.61
CA MET A 50 -7.96 -2.83 1.97
C MET A 50 -8.66 -4.06 2.50
N SER A 51 -8.71 -5.13 1.70
CA SER A 51 -9.31 -6.39 2.14
C SER A 51 -8.50 -7.58 1.67
N GLU A 52 -8.58 -8.65 2.46
CA GLU A 52 -7.83 -9.87 2.25
C GLU A 52 -8.54 -11.04 2.94
N PRO A 53 -9.06 -12.03 2.19
CA PRO A 53 -9.73 -13.18 2.82
C PRO A 53 -8.75 -14.23 3.35
N ILE A 54 -7.53 -14.29 2.83
CA ILE A 54 -6.58 -15.35 3.19
C ILE A 54 -6.16 -15.19 4.66
N GLY A 55 -6.36 -16.24 5.43
CA GLY A 55 -5.98 -16.25 6.83
C GLY A 55 -6.89 -15.45 7.76
N GLY A 56 -8.07 -15.02 7.28
CA GLY A 56 -9.01 -14.24 8.10
C GLY A 56 -9.55 -15.00 9.31
N ASP A 57 -9.47 -16.32 9.28
CA ASP A 57 -9.87 -17.22 10.38
C ASP A 57 -8.72 -17.53 11.35
N LEU A 58 -7.54 -17.02 11.10
CA LEU A 58 -6.36 -17.26 11.93
C LEU A 58 -6.17 -16.13 12.95
N ALA A 59 -5.38 -16.42 13.99
CA ALA A 59 -5.06 -15.44 15.02
C ALA A 59 -4.41 -14.18 14.45
N ARG A 60 -3.65 -14.33 13.37
CA ARG A 60 -3.12 -13.21 12.59
C ARG A 60 -3.36 -13.48 11.11
N SER A 61 -4.17 -12.64 10.50
CA SER A 61 -4.51 -12.75 9.08
C SER A 61 -3.35 -12.32 8.18
N ASN A 62 -3.43 -12.71 6.91
CA ASN A 62 -2.48 -12.21 5.92
C ASN A 62 -2.56 -10.68 5.78
N HIS A 63 -3.74 -10.12 5.92
CA HIS A 63 -3.91 -8.66 5.92
C HIS A 63 -3.05 -8.01 7.01
N GLU A 64 -3.18 -8.48 8.25
CA GLU A 64 -2.40 -7.95 9.37
C GLU A 64 -0.90 -8.17 9.18
N ALA A 65 -0.51 -9.34 8.69
CA ALA A 65 0.90 -9.66 8.45
C ALA A 65 1.50 -8.75 7.38
N SER A 66 0.79 -8.51 6.29
CA SER A 66 1.24 -7.62 5.23
C SER A 66 1.37 -6.18 5.71
N LEU A 67 0.39 -5.68 6.47
CA LEU A 67 0.47 -4.34 7.03
C LEU A 67 1.67 -4.19 7.96
N LEU A 68 1.96 -5.20 8.77
CA LEU A 68 3.12 -5.19 9.65
C LEU A 68 4.43 -5.16 8.86
N THR A 69 4.53 -5.94 7.78
CA THR A 69 5.70 -5.94 6.90
C THR A 69 5.94 -4.55 6.30
N VAL A 70 4.88 -3.93 5.78
CA VAL A 70 4.98 -2.59 5.20
C VAL A 70 5.40 -1.56 6.25
N GLN A 71 4.75 -1.59 7.41
CA GLN A 71 5.06 -0.65 8.49
C GLN A 71 6.50 -0.76 8.97
N THR A 72 7.05 -1.97 8.95
CA THR A 72 8.40 -2.22 9.44
C THR A 72 9.48 -1.76 8.46
N LEU A 73 9.30 -2.00 7.15
CA LEU A 73 10.37 -1.85 6.18
C LEU A 73 10.03 -1.07 4.91
N LEU A 74 8.78 -1.08 4.46
CA LEU A 74 8.46 -0.65 3.10
C LEU A 74 7.80 0.72 3.01
N GLY A 75 7.19 1.20 4.09
CA GLY A 75 6.45 2.46 4.07
C GLY A 75 5.71 2.71 5.38
N TRP A 76 4.55 3.31 5.27
CA TRP A 76 3.72 3.69 6.42
C TRP A 76 2.34 3.08 6.30
N VAL A 77 1.72 2.80 7.44
CA VAL A 77 0.34 2.33 7.51
C VAL A 77 -0.48 3.36 8.30
N SER A 78 -1.60 3.75 7.74
CA SER A 78 -2.53 4.69 8.36
C SER A 78 -3.96 4.18 8.15
N ASP A 79 -4.93 5.06 8.32
CA ASP A 79 -6.35 4.77 8.10
C ASP A 79 -7.01 5.94 7.35
N SER A 80 -8.23 5.69 6.84
CA SER A 80 -8.93 6.69 6.04
C SER A 80 -9.28 7.94 6.82
N ALA A 81 -9.66 7.81 8.09
CA ALA A 81 -10.01 8.97 8.91
C ALA A 81 -8.82 9.90 9.13
N SER A 82 -7.65 9.33 9.45
CA SER A 82 -6.41 10.11 9.61
C SER A 82 -5.98 10.75 8.32
N PHE A 83 -6.11 10.04 7.20
CA PHE A 83 -5.76 10.57 5.88
C PHE A 83 -6.67 11.75 5.51
N LEU A 84 -7.97 11.61 5.65
CA LEU A 84 -8.93 12.68 5.34
C LEU A 84 -8.67 13.92 6.19
N LYS A 85 -8.35 13.73 7.46
CA LYS A 85 -8.01 14.82 8.36
C LYS A 85 -6.75 15.56 7.91
N ALA A 86 -5.75 14.84 7.43
CA ALA A 86 -4.49 15.42 7.00
C ALA A 86 -4.61 16.26 5.72
N VAL A 87 -5.54 15.91 4.83
CA VAL A 87 -5.72 16.60 3.54
C VAL A 87 -6.89 17.57 3.52
N ALA A 88 -7.63 17.67 4.62
CA ALA A 88 -8.80 18.56 4.71
C ALA A 88 -8.39 20.04 4.83
#